data_b72da9339f2af6adcff5d77271517265
#
_entry.id   b72da9339f2af6adcff5d77271517265
#
_cell.length_a   1.000
_cell.length_b   1.000
_cell.length_c   1.000
_cell.angle_alpha   90.00
_cell.angle_beta   90.00
_cell.angle_gamma   90.00
#
_symmetry.space_group_name_H-M   'P 1'
#
loop_
_entity.id
_entity.type
_entity.pdbx_description
1 polymer ?
#
loop_
_entity_poly.entity_id
_entity_poly.type
_entity_poly.pdbx_seq_one_letter_code
_entity_poly.pdbx_strand_id
1 'polypeptide(L)'
;AFEFKDLFPYRDLSRVTTISATSGTTGSPLYFPRGEEQDAQYEYVAELYLRNQFQIHQKKTLGLIGFGLGIWIGGMFTYKNFNKIAAKGYPFSLIPVGANVELYLQAFKKFAPLYDQIILMGYPPFVKDVIDEGKDHGIDWKSYKLRILTAAEGFSEKFREYLAEKAGIKNPYNDIINMYGTVEMGT
;
A
#
# COMPACT_ATOMS: atom_id res chain seq x y z
N ALA A 1 -0.69 33.30 -5.16
CA ALA A 1 -1.06 31.90 -4.94
C ALA A 1 -0.82 31.16 -6.25
N PHE A 2 -0.24 29.98 -6.20
CA PHE A 2 -0.09 29.11 -7.38
C PHE A 2 -1.48 28.54 -7.73
N GLU A 3 -1.81 28.56 -9.01
CA GLU A 3 -2.99 27.87 -9.52
C GLU A 3 -2.63 26.41 -9.85
N PHE A 4 -3.63 25.52 -9.86
CA PHE A 4 -3.41 24.10 -10.17
C PHE A 4 -2.62 23.87 -11.47
N LYS A 5 -2.92 24.67 -12.51
CA LYS A 5 -2.21 24.60 -13.81
C LYS A 5 -0.72 24.97 -13.73
N ASP A 6 -0.29 25.69 -12.68
CA ASP A 6 1.10 26.09 -12.49
C ASP A 6 1.97 24.92 -11.96
N LEU A 7 1.35 23.82 -11.52
CA LEU A 7 2.01 22.60 -11.08
C LEU A 7 2.50 21.74 -12.25
N PHE A 8 2.19 22.15 -13.49
CA PHE A 8 2.61 21.42 -14.68
C PHE A 8 3.61 22.22 -15.52
N PRO A 9 4.61 21.56 -16.11
CA PRO A 9 5.44 22.17 -17.12
C PRO A 9 4.57 22.72 -18.25
N TYR A 10 4.82 23.97 -18.62
CA TYR A 10 4.11 24.66 -19.71
C TYR A 10 2.58 24.82 -19.51
N ARG A 11 2.07 24.63 -18.27
CA ARG A 11 0.63 24.64 -17.96
C ARG A 11 -0.20 23.68 -18.83
N ASP A 12 0.43 22.64 -19.35
CA ASP A 12 -0.20 21.65 -20.22
C ASP A 12 -0.81 20.50 -19.40
N LEU A 13 -2.12 20.44 -19.34
CA LEU A 13 -2.85 19.39 -18.63
C LEU A 13 -3.13 18.16 -19.49
N SER A 14 -2.76 18.15 -20.77
CA SER A 14 -3.02 17.03 -21.67
C SER A 14 -2.28 15.74 -21.27
N ARG A 15 -1.20 15.88 -20.49
CA ARG A 15 -0.39 14.76 -19.97
C ARG A 15 -0.76 14.31 -18.56
N VAL A 16 -1.79 14.93 -17.97
CA VAL A 16 -2.31 14.53 -16.65
C VAL A 16 -3.13 13.26 -16.78
N THR A 17 -2.72 12.21 -16.10
CA THR A 17 -3.46 10.95 -16.10
C THR A 17 -4.30 10.77 -14.83
N THR A 18 -3.91 11.41 -13.73
CA THR A 18 -4.59 11.29 -12.44
C THR A 18 -4.42 12.58 -11.64
N ILE A 19 -5.43 12.93 -10.87
CA ILE A 19 -5.37 14.03 -9.89
C ILE A 19 -5.56 13.41 -8.51
N SER A 20 -4.62 13.68 -7.60
CA SER A 20 -4.68 13.20 -6.21
C SER A 20 -4.80 14.38 -5.25
N ALA A 21 -5.44 14.16 -4.11
CA ALA A 21 -5.64 15.17 -3.08
C ALA A 21 -4.85 14.87 -1.81
N THR A 22 -4.45 15.92 -1.10
CA THR A 22 -3.97 15.82 0.28
C THR A 22 -5.13 15.54 1.24
N SER A 23 -4.83 15.07 2.47
CA SER A 23 -5.84 14.82 3.50
C SER A 23 -6.63 16.07 3.92
N GLY A 24 -6.06 17.27 3.69
CA GLY A 24 -6.71 18.53 4.08
C GLY A 24 -6.82 18.76 5.60
N THR A 25 -6.02 18.06 6.41
CA THR A 25 -6.06 18.15 7.89
C THR A 25 -5.82 19.57 8.42
N THR A 26 -5.14 20.41 7.65
CA THR A 26 -4.83 21.81 8.01
C THR A 26 -5.68 22.84 7.27
N GLY A 27 -6.68 22.41 6.53
CA GLY A 27 -7.54 23.28 5.69
C GLY A 27 -8.24 22.52 4.59
N SER A 28 -8.50 23.19 3.46
CA SER A 28 -9.05 22.54 2.27
C SER A 28 -8.01 21.64 1.62
N PRO A 29 -8.40 20.46 1.09
CA PRO A 29 -7.50 19.60 0.34
C PRO A 29 -6.84 20.35 -0.83
N LEU A 30 -5.55 20.11 -1.00
CA LEU A 30 -4.80 20.56 -2.17
C LEU A 30 -4.76 19.43 -3.19
N TYR A 31 -4.86 19.78 -4.47
CA TYR A 31 -4.88 18.82 -5.56
C TYR A 31 -3.58 18.87 -6.33
N PHE A 32 -3.03 17.69 -6.59
CA PHE A 32 -1.79 17.53 -7.33
C PHE A 32 -2.01 16.63 -8.54
N PRO A 33 -1.58 17.10 -9.69
CA PRO A 33 -1.65 16.35 -10.93
C PRO A 33 -0.51 15.34 -11.02
N ARG A 34 -0.75 14.22 -11.68
CA ARG A 34 0.22 13.15 -11.91
C ARG A 34 0.22 12.74 -13.36
N GLY A 35 1.41 12.48 -13.88
CA GLY A 35 1.63 11.96 -15.21
C GLY A 35 2.25 10.56 -15.19
N GLU A 36 2.39 9.96 -16.37
CA GLU A 36 2.95 8.61 -16.51
C GLU A 36 4.42 8.51 -16.10
N GLU A 37 5.18 9.61 -16.22
CA GLU A 37 6.59 9.63 -15.82
C GLU A 37 6.75 9.42 -14.31
N GLN A 38 5.92 10.06 -13.50
CA GLN A 38 5.90 9.88 -12.06
C GLN A 38 5.44 8.48 -11.65
N ASP A 39 4.43 7.96 -12.35
CA ASP A 39 3.95 6.60 -12.14
C ASP A 39 5.04 5.56 -12.46
N ALA A 40 5.80 5.77 -13.54
CA ALA A 40 6.90 4.88 -13.93
C ALA A 40 8.04 4.88 -12.90
N GLN A 41 8.36 6.04 -12.32
CA GLN A 41 9.37 6.13 -11.24
C GLN A 41 8.92 5.34 -10.01
N TYR A 42 7.68 5.52 -9.60
CA TYR A 42 7.12 4.77 -8.47
C TYR A 42 7.06 3.27 -8.76
N GLU A 43 6.58 2.88 -9.93
CA GLU A 43 6.55 1.47 -10.36
C GLU A 43 7.94 0.84 -10.26
N TYR A 44 8.98 1.51 -10.74
CA TYR A 44 10.35 1.02 -10.66
C TYR A 44 10.82 0.81 -9.22
N VAL A 45 10.65 1.82 -8.35
CA VAL A 45 11.04 1.74 -6.94
C VAL A 45 10.22 0.65 -6.21
N ALA A 46 8.91 0.60 -6.48
CA ALA A 46 8.04 -0.42 -5.91
C ALA A 46 8.46 -1.83 -6.30
N GLU A 47 8.78 -2.04 -7.56
CA GLU A 47 9.27 -3.35 -8.04
C GLU A 47 10.57 -3.77 -7.33
N LEU A 48 11.48 -2.83 -7.08
CA LEU A 48 12.74 -3.13 -6.38
C LEU A 48 12.48 -3.70 -4.97
N TYR A 49 11.67 -3.05 -4.14
CA TYR A 49 11.44 -3.58 -2.79
C TYR A 49 10.51 -4.80 -2.78
N LEU A 50 9.53 -4.88 -3.64
CA LEU A 50 8.68 -6.07 -3.76
C LEU A 50 9.49 -7.30 -4.16
N ARG A 51 10.45 -7.16 -5.06
CA ARG A 51 11.35 -8.25 -5.47
C ARG A 51 12.39 -8.56 -4.40
N ASN A 52 13.12 -7.56 -3.92
CA ASN A 52 14.30 -7.78 -3.08
C ASN A 52 13.93 -8.16 -1.65
N GLN A 53 12.94 -7.48 -1.07
CA GLN A 53 12.53 -7.74 0.30
C GLN A 53 11.41 -8.78 0.39
N PHE A 54 10.36 -8.64 -0.40
CA PHE A 54 9.22 -9.54 -0.34
C PHE A 54 9.32 -10.75 -1.28
N GLN A 55 10.29 -10.74 -2.22
CA GLN A 55 10.55 -11.87 -3.10
C GLN A 55 9.33 -12.32 -3.93
N ILE A 56 8.54 -11.37 -4.42
CA ILE A 56 7.31 -11.67 -5.18
C ILE A 56 7.58 -12.47 -6.47
N HIS A 57 8.81 -12.45 -6.98
CA HIS A 57 9.23 -13.20 -8.17
C HIS A 57 9.43 -14.70 -7.91
N GLN A 58 9.50 -15.12 -6.64
CA GLN A 58 9.75 -16.50 -6.21
C GLN A 58 8.58 -17.14 -5.48
N LYS A 59 7.60 -16.35 -5.03
CA LYS A 59 6.52 -16.80 -4.16
C LYS A 59 5.18 -16.36 -4.69
N LYS A 60 4.23 -17.26 -4.68
CA LYS A 60 2.85 -16.93 -4.97
C LYS A 60 2.33 -15.99 -3.89
N THR A 61 2.19 -14.71 -4.24
CA THR A 61 1.96 -13.62 -3.31
C THR A 61 0.59 -13.00 -3.51
N LEU A 62 -0.15 -12.82 -2.41
CA LEU A 62 -1.37 -12.02 -2.38
C LEU A 62 -1.09 -10.67 -1.71
N GLY A 63 -1.38 -9.58 -2.39
CA GLY A 63 -1.39 -8.23 -1.83
C GLY A 63 -2.81 -7.76 -1.54
N LEU A 64 -3.10 -7.47 -0.28
CA LEU A 64 -4.36 -6.86 0.13
C LEU A 64 -4.15 -5.37 0.36
N ILE A 65 -4.78 -4.53 -0.46
CA ILE A 65 -4.63 -3.08 -0.40
C ILE A 65 -5.74 -2.48 0.46
N GLY A 66 -5.37 -2.02 1.67
CA GLY A 66 -6.25 -1.39 2.65
C GLY A 66 -6.06 0.13 2.77
N PHE A 67 -5.42 0.76 1.82
CA PHE A 67 -5.40 2.22 1.75
C PHE A 67 -6.76 2.75 1.28
N GLY A 68 -7.12 3.97 1.70
CA GLY A 68 -8.32 4.63 1.21
C GLY A 68 -8.35 4.73 -0.31
N LEU A 69 -9.39 4.20 -0.93
CA LEU A 69 -9.65 4.33 -2.35
C LEU A 69 -10.29 5.69 -2.67
N GLY A 70 -10.28 6.10 -3.93
CA GLY A 70 -10.83 7.38 -4.37
C GLY A 70 -9.75 8.41 -4.66
N ILE A 71 -9.94 9.66 -4.23
CA ILE A 71 -9.04 10.78 -4.55
C ILE A 71 -7.68 10.73 -3.82
N TRP A 72 -7.57 9.88 -2.80
CA TRP A 72 -6.34 9.74 -2.02
C TRP A 72 -5.26 9.00 -2.80
N ILE A 73 -4.03 9.50 -2.72
CA ILE A 73 -2.91 8.90 -3.45
C ILE A 73 -2.64 7.44 -3.04
N GLY A 74 -2.81 7.12 -1.75
CA GLY A 74 -2.39 5.84 -1.20
C GLY A 74 -3.03 4.62 -1.86
N GLY A 75 -4.35 4.63 -2.07
CA GLY A 75 -5.09 3.46 -2.55
C GLY A 75 -4.98 3.22 -4.05
N MET A 76 -5.54 4.12 -4.84
CA MET A 76 -5.61 3.96 -6.30
C MET A 76 -4.25 3.99 -6.97
N PHE A 77 -3.35 4.84 -6.48
CA PHE A 77 -1.99 4.94 -7.01
C PHE A 77 -1.18 3.67 -6.74
N THR A 78 -1.24 3.15 -5.52
CA THR A 78 -0.60 1.87 -5.18
C THR A 78 -1.18 0.74 -6.03
N TYR A 79 -2.50 0.64 -6.14
CA TYR A 79 -3.13 -0.39 -6.96
C TYR A 79 -2.72 -0.30 -8.43
N LYS A 80 -2.78 0.88 -9.04
CA LYS A 80 -2.42 1.10 -10.45
C LYS A 80 -1.00 0.58 -10.74
N ASN A 81 -0.03 0.99 -9.92
CA ASN A 81 1.37 0.66 -10.15
C ASN A 81 1.70 -0.80 -9.80
N PHE A 82 1.15 -1.33 -8.72
CA PHE A 82 1.36 -2.73 -8.37
C PHE A 82 0.69 -3.69 -9.36
N ASN A 83 -0.43 -3.28 -9.95
CA ASN A 83 -1.09 -4.05 -11.01
C ASN A 83 -0.22 -4.10 -12.28
N LYS A 84 0.46 -3.00 -12.63
CA LYS A 84 1.46 -3.00 -13.72
C LYS A 84 2.62 -3.95 -13.41
N ILE A 85 3.10 -3.95 -12.16
CA ILE A 85 4.16 -4.89 -11.73
C ILE A 85 3.66 -6.34 -11.84
N ALA A 86 2.48 -6.65 -11.35
CA ALA A 86 1.89 -7.99 -11.46
C ALA A 86 1.77 -8.44 -12.92
N ALA A 87 1.39 -7.53 -13.83
CA ALA A 87 1.29 -7.80 -15.27
C ALA A 87 2.63 -8.13 -15.95
N LYS A 88 3.77 -7.90 -15.29
CA LYS A 88 5.10 -8.34 -15.79
C LYS A 88 5.32 -9.86 -15.68
N GLY A 89 4.34 -10.61 -15.16
CA GLY A 89 4.39 -12.06 -15.05
C GLY A 89 4.84 -12.59 -13.69
N TYR A 90 4.91 -11.75 -12.68
CA TYR A 90 5.14 -12.21 -11.31
C TYR A 90 3.93 -13.00 -10.79
N PRO A 91 4.14 -14.05 -9.96
CA PRO A 91 3.05 -14.76 -9.28
C PRO A 91 2.47 -13.89 -8.14
N PHE A 92 2.00 -12.71 -8.50
CA PHE A 92 1.53 -11.65 -7.61
C PHE A 92 0.12 -11.22 -7.97
N SER A 93 -0.81 -11.39 -7.05
CA SER A 93 -2.22 -11.01 -7.19
C SER A 93 -2.58 -9.91 -6.20
N LEU A 94 -3.51 -9.05 -6.56
CA LEU A 94 -3.93 -7.90 -5.76
C LEU A 94 -5.43 -7.88 -5.52
N ILE A 95 -5.83 -7.50 -4.32
CA ILE A 95 -7.22 -7.18 -4.00
C ILE A 95 -7.26 -5.76 -3.42
N PRO A 96 -7.80 -4.77 -4.16
CA PRO A 96 -7.97 -3.39 -3.67
C PRO A 96 -9.22 -3.30 -2.79
N VAL A 97 -9.10 -3.72 -1.54
CA VAL A 97 -10.21 -3.76 -0.58
C VAL A 97 -10.62 -2.37 -0.13
N GLY A 98 -9.64 -1.46 0.02
CA GLY A 98 -9.87 -0.18 0.67
C GLY A 98 -9.83 -0.29 2.21
N ALA A 99 -10.05 0.84 2.88
CA ALA A 99 -9.95 0.95 4.34
C ALA A 99 -11.25 0.45 5.04
N ASN A 100 -11.58 -0.82 4.84
CA ASN A 100 -12.71 -1.48 5.49
C ASN A 100 -12.23 -2.79 6.12
N VAL A 101 -12.15 -2.85 7.44
CA VAL A 101 -11.58 -3.97 8.19
C VAL A 101 -12.37 -5.26 7.93
N GLU A 102 -13.70 -5.22 7.99
CA GLU A 102 -14.54 -6.40 7.79
C GLU A 102 -14.33 -7.03 6.41
N LEU A 103 -14.39 -6.23 5.34
CA LEU A 103 -14.14 -6.71 3.97
C LEU A 103 -12.71 -7.22 3.80
N TYR A 104 -11.75 -6.59 4.49
CA TYR A 104 -10.35 -7.00 4.46
C TYR A 104 -10.15 -8.39 5.08
N LEU A 105 -10.73 -8.61 6.25
CA LEU A 105 -10.68 -9.90 6.94
C LEU A 105 -11.43 -11.00 6.16
N GLN A 106 -12.57 -10.68 5.57
CA GLN A 106 -13.30 -11.61 4.69
C GLN A 106 -12.45 -12.01 3.46
N ALA A 107 -11.83 -11.03 2.78
CA ALA A 107 -10.95 -11.29 1.65
C ALA A 107 -9.72 -12.13 2.08
N PHE A 108 -9.11 -11.79 3.21
CA PHE A 108 -8.01 -12.55 3.78
C PHE A 108 -8.40 -14.01 4.01
N LYS A 109 -9.45 -14.26 4.76
CA LYS A 109 -9.90 -15.63 5.09
C LYS A 109 -10.17 -16.47 3.84
N LYS A 110 -10.73 -15.86 2.81
CA LYS A 110 -11.09 -16.56 1.58
C LYS A 110 -9.88 -16.88 0.71
N PHE A 111 -8.93 -15.97 0.58
CA PHE A 111 -7.88 -16.08 -0.42
C PHE A 111 -6.48 -16.38 0.14
N ALA A 112 -6.17 -16.00 1.37
CA ALA A 112 -4.84 -16.22 1.95
C ALA A 112 -4.39 -17.70 1.91
N PRO A 113 -5.26 -18.69 2.15
CA PRO A 113 -4.86 -20.11 2.10
C PRO A 113 -4.37 -20.58 0.72
N LEU A 114 -4.60 -19.80 -0.34
CA LEU A 114 -4.21 -20.16 -1.71
C LEU A 114 -2.81 -19.64 -2.10
N TYR A 115 -2.15 -18.88 -1.21
CA TYR A 115 -0.90 -18.19 -1.50
C TYR A 115 0.21 -18.56 -0.51
N ASP A 116 1.47 -18.49 -0.98
CA ASP A 116 2.64 -18.81 -0.17
C ASP A 116 2.99 -17.68 0.82
N GLN A 117 2.61 -16.44 0.49
CA GLN A 117 2.75 -15.27 1.37
C GLN A 117 1.69 -14.22 1.09
N ILE A 118 1.43 -13.42 2.13
CA ILE A 118 0.44 -12.34 2.07
C ILE A 118 1.11 -11.03 2.44
N ILE A 119 0.87 -9.98 1.65
CA ILE A 119 1.26 -8.61 1.97
C ILE A 119 0.04 -7.85 2.46
N LEU A 120 0.02 -7.50 3.75
CA LEU A 120 -0.98 -6.61 4.33
C LEU A 120 -0.55 -5.17 4.07
N MET A 121 -1.40 -4.39 3.39
CA MET A 121 -1.09 -3.00 3.02
C MET A 121 -2.13 -2.04 3.58
N GLY A 122 -1.67 -0.90 4.11
CA GLY A 122 -2.56 0.13 4.63
C GLY A 122 -1.79 1.17 5.45
N TYR A 123 -2.46 2.19 5.93
CA TYR A 123 -1.83 3.08 6.89
C TYR A 123 -1.69 2.38 8.27
N PRO A 124 -0.71 2.77 9.09
CA PRO A 124 -0.35 2.00 10.28
C PRO A 124 -1.51 1.68 11.23
N PRO A 125 -2.39 2.62 11.64
CA PRO A 125 -3.54 2.32 12.48
C PRO A 125 -4.50 1.29 11.87
N PHE A 126 -4.79 1.38 10.57
CA PHE A 126 -5.66 0.44 9.89
C PHE A 126 -5.09 -0.99 9.91
N VAL A 127 -3.79 -1.13 9.63
CA VAL A 127 -3.14 -2.46 9.66
C VAL A 127 -3.16 -3.04 11.07
N LYS A 128 -2.98 -2.18 12.10
CA LYS A 128 -3.12 -2.59 13.49
C LYS A 128 -4.52 -3.11 13.77
N ASP A 129 -5.56 -2.38 13.38
CA ASP A 129 -6.94 -2.77 13.62
C ASP A 129 -7.26 -4.11 12.92
N VAL A 130 -6.82 -4.29 11.67
CA VAL A 130 -6.94 -5.57 10.94
C VAL A 130 -6.29 -6.72 11.72
N ILE A 131 -5.09 -6.52 12.26
CA ILE A 131 -4.35 -7.57 13.00
C ILE A 131 -5.05 -7.86 14.33
N ASP A 132 -5.49 -6.85 15.05
CA ASP A 132 -6.15 -7.01 16.34
C ASP A 132 -7.52 -7.70 16.20
N GLU A 133 -8.36 -7.22 15.28
CA GLU A 133 -9.69 -7.80 15.04
C GLU A 133 -9.64 -9.17 14.38
N GLY A 134 -8.58 -9.47 13.62
CA GLY A 134 -8.44 -10.75 12.94
C GLY A 134 -8.52 -11.96 13.87
N LYS A 135 -8.05 -11.82 15.11
CA LYS A 135 -8.16 -12.87 16.13
C LYS A 135 -9.63 -13.17 16.47
N ASP A 136 -10.45 -12.15 16.62
CA ASP A 136 -11.88 -12.30 16.93
C ASP A 136 -12.64 -12.91 15.74
N HIS A 137 -12.12 -12.73 14.53
CA HIS A 137 -12.58 -13.36 13.30
C HIS A 137 -12.01 -14.77 13.07
N GLY A 138 -11.29 -15.34 14.05
CA GLY A 138 -10.74 -16.69 14.00
C GLY A 138 -9.53 -16.86 13.08
N ILE A 139 -8.79 -15.79 12.82
CA ILE A 139 -7.54 -15.82 12.02
C ILE A 139 -6.36 -16.12 12.94
N ASP A 140 -5.67 -17.21 12.71
CA ASP A 140 -4.35 -17.47 13.28
C ASP A 140 -3.27 -16.88 12.36
N TRP A 141 -2.89 -15.64 12.62
CA TRP A 141 -1.88 -14.94 11.83
C TRP A 141 -0.56 -15.70 11.71
N LYS A 142 -0.18 -16.45 12.76
CA LYS A 142 1.09 -17.17 12.82
C LYS A 142 1.15 -18.37 11.86
N SER A 143 0.02 -18.82 11.36
CA SER A 143 -0.07 -19.88 10.36
C SER A 143 0.25 -19.40 8.94
N TYR A 144 0.38 -18.07 8.73
CA TYR A 144 0.66 -17.48 7.42
C TYR A 144 2.03 -16.81 7.36
N LYS A 145 2.62 -16.78 6.17
CA LYS A 145 3.80 -15.96 5.93
C LYS A 145 3.36 -14.54 5.59
N LEU A 146 3.38 -13.69 6.59
CA LEU A 146 2.95 -12.30 6.46
C LEU A 146 4.09 -11.36 6.16
N ARG A 147 3.78 -10.35 5.36
CA ARG A 147 4.52 -9.13 5.09
C ARG A 147 3.62 -7.94 5.35
N ILE A 148 4.16 -6.83 5.78
CA ILE A 148 3.39 -5.61 6.02
C ILE A 148 4.03 -4.47 5.24
N LEU A 149 3.21 -3.72 4.53
CA LEU A 149 3.60 -2.51 3.80
C LEU A 149 2.70 -1.36 4.24
N THR A 150 3.26 -0.43 4.98
CA THR A 150 2.54 0.76 5.42
C THR A 150 3.06 2.02 4.74
N ALA A 151 2.25 3.05 4.74
CA ALA A 151 2.56 4.39 4.27
C ALA A 151 1.62 5.42 4.92
N ALA A 152 1.77 6.69 4.58
CA ALA A 152 0.98 7.84 4.99
C ALA A 152 1.32 8.39 6.39
N GLU A 153 1.74 7.55 7.32
CA GLU A 153 2.12 7.96 8.67
C GLU A 153 3.39 7.27 9.12
N GLY A 154 4.20 7.97 9.92
CA GLY A 154 5.32 7.35 10.63
C GLY A 154 4.84 6.53 11.83
N PHE A 155 5.65 5.57 12.26
CA PHE A 155 5.41 4.83 13.50
C PHE A 155 6.71 4.56 14.26
N SER A 156 6.59 4.27 15.55
CA SER A 156 7.75 3.95 16.41
C SER A 156 8.21 2.49 16.23
N GLU A 157 9.45 2.19 16.61
CA GLU A 157 9.94 0.81 16.58
C GLU A 157 9.15 -0.11 17.55
N LYS A 158 8.63 0.41 18.65
CA LYS A 158 7.72 -0.35 19.53
C LYS A 158 6.44 -0.78 18.83
N PHE A 159 5.94 0.06 17.92
CA PHE A 159 4.78 -0.30 17.10
C PHE A 159 5.12 -1.39 16.08
N ARG A 160 6.31 -1.34 15.47
CA ARG A 160 6.82 -2.41 14.60
C ARG A 160 6.91 -3.74 15.32
N GLU A 161 7.48 -3.73 16.52
CA GLU A 161 7.60 -4.92 17.40
C GLU A 161 6.22 -5.47 17.76
N TYR A 162 5.28 -4.61 18.10
CA TYR A 162 3.89 -4.98 18.38
C TYR A 162 3.24 -5.71 17.18
N LEU A 163 3.31 -5.13 16.00
CA LEU A 163 2.77 -5.76 14.79
C LEU A 163 3.45 -7.12 14.52
N ALA A 164 4.76 -7.18 14.67
CA ALA A 164 5.53 -8.40 14.45
C ALA A 164 5.12 -9.52 15.42
N GLU A 165 4.99 -9.21 16.71
CA GLU A 165 4.56 -10.15 17.74
C GLU A 165 3.17 -10.72 17.44
N LYS A 166 2.20 -9.84 17.16
CA LYS A 166 0.81 -10.20 16.88
C LYS A 166 0.68 -11.02 15.60
N ALA A 167 1.38 -10.61 14.55
CA ALA A 167 1.35 -11.25 13.24
C ALA A 167 2.29 -12.48 13.12
N GLY A 168 3.12 -12.75 14.13
CA GLY A 168 4.09 -13.85 14.09
C GLY A 168 5.25 -13.61 13.12
N ILE A 169 5.60 -12.36 12.85
CA ILE A 169 6.68 -11.97 11.94
C ILE A 169 8.02 -12.06 12.67
N LYS A 170 8.92 -12.90 12.18
CA LYS A 170 10.22 -13.16 12.84
C LYS A 170 11.30 -12.12 12.52
N ASN A 171 11.20 -11.47 11.37
CA ASN A 171 12.19 -10.49 10.94
C ASN A 171 11.49 -9.15 10.61
N PRO A 172 11.11 -8.35 11.64
CA PRO A 172 10.30 -7.16 11.46
C PRO A 172 10.96 -6.11 10.57
N TYR A 173 12.28 -6.01 10.58
CA TYR A 173 13.00 -5.00 9.78
C TYR A 173 13.02 -5.29 8.27
N ASN A 174 12.86 -6.56 7.89
CA ASN A 174 12.73 -6.95 6.48
C ASN A 174 11.27 -7.13 6.05
N ASP A 175 10.42 -7.54 6.98
CA ASP A 175 9.07 -8.01 6.67
C ASP A 175 8.00 -6.95 6.92
N ILE A 176 8.36 -5.84 7.60
CA ILE A 176 7.49 -4.68 7.83
C ILE A 176 8.17 -3.44 7.29
N ILE A 177 7.66 -2.96 6.15
CA ILE A 177 8.15 -1.76 5.48
C ILE A 177 7.19 -0.61 5.75
N ASN A 178 7.74 0.57 6.09
CA ASN A 178 6.99 1.81 6.10
C ASN A 178 7.55 2.73 5.01
N MET A 179 6.75 3.03 4.01
CA MET A 179 7.13 3.92 2.92
C MET A 179 6.86 5.37 3.30
N TYR A 180 7.79 6.23 3.00
CA TYR A 180 7.59 7.66 3.03
C TYR A 180 7.24 8.17 1.63
N GLY A 181 6.20 8.96 1.54
CA GLY A 181 5.81 9.63 0.31
C GLY A 181 4.84 10.76 0.59
N THR A 182 4.80 11.73 -0.30
CA THR A 182 3.84 12.84 -0.24
C THR A 182 3.10 12.99 -1.56
N VAL A 183 1.93 13.61 -1.52
CA VAL A 183 1.14 13.86 -2.73
C VAL A 183 1.89 14.76 -3.71
N GLU A 184 2.70 15.68 -3.18
CA GLU A 184 3.48 16.66 -3.95
C GLU A 184 4.64 16.01 -4.72
N MET A 185 5.36 15.12 -4.04
CA MET A 185 6.59 14.53 -4.59
C MET A 185 6.34 13.17 -5.27
N GLY A 186 5.28 12.50 -4.90
CA GLY A 186 5.12 11.08 -5.12
C GLY A 186 5.78 10.26 -4.00
N THR A 187 6.19 9.08 -4.29
CA THR A 187 6.87 8.19 -3.35
C THR A 187 8.20 7.76 -3.91
#